data_d8767eba2cd7c26887236c312c700a34
#
_entry.id   d8767eba2cd7c26887236c312c700a34
#
_cell.length_a   1.000
_cell.length_b   1.000
_cell.length_c   1.000
_cell.angle_alpha   90.00
_cell.angle_beta   90.00
_cell.angle_gamma   90.00
#
_symmetry.space_group_name_H-M   'P 1'
#
loop_
_entity.id
_entity.type
_entity.pdbx_description
1 polymer ?
#
loop_
_entity_poly.entity_id
_entity_poly.type
_entity_poly.pdbx_seq_one_letter_code
_entity_poly.pdbx_strand_id
1 'polypeptide(L)'
;MLKRLPLIPTLLVLIAVAVMVRLGFWQIDRMHQKNAMVAQFETALKTPGAPFDLNRDQLNDYPEPYAAASVVCDSSGPDSPKAGRNLAGQSGWTHVFDCTYRAPSGRQAAVKVIGGWSLAPTVVAWQGGPVSGLAAPESMTERGKWHIIANPPLAGLQPNARPNPAGIPNNHWSYAIQWFLFAAVALVIYGLALRKRLAAKDAEG
;
A
#
# COMPACT_ATOMS: atom_id res chain seq x y z
N MET A 1 -24.42 7.41 46.38
CA MET A 1 -24.61 7.11 44.94
C MET A 1 -23.70 5.98 44.40
N LEU A 2 -22.41 5.92 44.69
CA LEU A 2 -21.48 4.88 44.18
C LEU A 2 -21.86 3.41 44.58
N LYS A 3 -22.42 3.17 45.73
CA LYS A 3 -22.84 1.82 46.22
C LYS A 3 -23.96 1.14 45.40
N ARG A 4 -24.61 1.86 44.50
CA ARG A 4 -25.72 1.33 43.66
C ARG A 4 -25.29 0.98 42.22
N LEU A 5 -24.06 1.33 41.82
CA LEU A 5 -23.53 1.06 40.47
C LEU A 5 -23.10 -0.40 40.33
N PRO A 6 -23.42 -1.07 39.21
CA PRO A 6 -22.92 -2.41 38.90
C PRO A 6 -21.46 -2.31 38.44
N LEU A 7 -20.51 -2.41 39.39
CA LEU A 7 -19.09 -2.12 39.13
C LEU A 7 -18.50 -2.93 37.95
N ILE A 8 -18.78 -4.24 37.90
CA ILE A 8 -18.21 -5.12 36.86
C ILE A 8 -18.72 -4.72 35.46
N PRO A 9 -20.02 -4.60 35.17
CA PRO A 9 -20.52 -4.13 33.88
C PRO A 9 -20.02 -2.72 33.52
N THR A 10 -19.95 -1.80 34.48
CA THR A 10 -19.46 -0.45 34.27
C THR A 10 -18.01 -0.49 33.80
N LEU A 11 -17.16 -1.25 34.49
CA LEU A 11 -15.73 -1.37 34.15
C LEU A 11 -15.55 -1.96 32.75
N LEU A 12 -16.31 -3.03 32.44
CA LEU A 12 -16.24 -3.66 31.12
C LEU A 12 -16.63 -2.70 29.99
N VAL A 13 -17.69 -1.92 30.16
CA VAL A 13 -18.12 -0.94 29.16
C VAL A 13 -17.08 0.17 29.01
N LEU A 14 -16.53 0.69 30.10
CA LEU A 14 -15.52 1.73 30.05
C LEU A 14 -14.24 1.25 29.36
N ILE A 15 -13.80 0.02 29.62
CA ILE A 15 -12.66 -0.59 28.93
C ILE A 15 -12.96 -0.73 27.44
N ALA A 16 -14.12 -1.25 27.09
CA ALA A 16 -14.52 -1.39 25.67
C ALA A 16 -14.54 -0.03 24.94
N VAL A 17 -15.12 0.99 25.57
CA VAL A 17 -15.13 2.37 25.04
C VAL A 17 -13.71 2.92 24.89
N ALA A 18 -12.85 2.75 25.89
CA ALA A 18 -11.47 3.20 25.81
C ALA A 18 -10.71 2.54 24.66
N VAL A 19 -10.90 1.22 24.45
CA VAL A 19 -10.31 0.49 23.31
C VAL A 19 -10.83 1.04 21.98
N MET A 20 -12.14 1.23 21.83
CA MET A 20 -12.73 1.77 20.61
C MET A 20 -12.21 3.18 20.30
N VAL A 21 -12.13 4.06 21.29
CA VAL A 21 -11.57 5.41 21.14
C VAL A 21 -10.09 5.33 20.73
N ARG A 22 -9.31 4.46 21.35
CA ARG A 22 -7.89 4.26 20.99
C ARG A 22 -7.73 3.77 19.55
N LEU A 23 -8.59 2.86 19.08
CA LEU A 23 -8.63 2.38 17.70
C LEU A 23 -9.02 3.50 16.73
N GLY A 24 -9.97 4.37 17.10
CA GLY A 24 -10.32 5.55 16.31
C GLY A 24 -9.14 6.46 16.07
N PHE A 25 -8.39 6.82 17.11
CA PHE A 25 -7.17 7.63 16.97
C PHE A 25 -6.08 6.92 16.18
N TRP A 26 -5.88 5.61 16.38
CA TRP A 26 -4.94 4.83 15.59
C TRP A 26 -5.26 4.88 14.08
N GLN A 27 -6.54 4.83 13.70
CA GLN A 27 -6.96 4.98 12.31
C GLN A 27 -6.61 6.36 11.75
N ILE A 28 -6.78 7.42 12.54
CA ILE A 28 -6.39 8.79 12.15
C ILE A 28 -4.87 8.87 11.90
N ASP A 29 -4.06 8.32 12.80
CA ASP A 29 -2.61 8.29 12.66
C ASP A 29 -2.20 7.54 11.38
N ARG A 30 -2.84 6.39 11.09
CA ARG A 30 -2.59 5.62 9.85
C ARG A 30 -2.98 6.39 8.60
N MET A 31 -4.09 7.14 8.64
CA MET A 31 -4.49 8.03 7.56
C MET A 31 -3.40 9.09 7.27
N HIS A 32 -2.89 9.75 8.30
CA HIS A 32 -1.85 10.77 8.15
C HIS A 32 -0.54 10.18 7.59
N GLN A 33 -0.11 9.02 8.12
CA GLN A 33 1.08 8.32 7.61
C GLN A 33 0.94 7.99 6.12
N LYS A 34 -0.24 7.51 5.70
CA LYS A 34 -0.50 7.15 4.31
C LYS A 34 -0.55 8.38 3.40
N ASN A 35 -1.19 9.47 3.84
CA ASN A 35 -1.21 10.73 3.10
C ASN A 35 0.20 11.31 2.92
N ALA A 36 1.04 11.28 3.96
CA ALA A 36 2.43 11.72 3.87
C ALA A 36 3.24 10.89 2.86
N MET A 37 3.04 9.56 2.85
CA MET A 37 3.68 8.65 1.90
C MET A 37 3.24 8.93 0.47
N VAL A 38 1.94 9.13 0.23
CA VAL A 38 1.41 9.50 -1.10
C VAL A 38 2.02 10.80 -1.58
N ALA A 39 2.09 11.83 -0.73
CA ALA A 39 2.69 13.12 -1.06
C ALA A 39 4.19 13.01 -1.41
N GLN A 40 4.94 12.14 -0.70
CA GLN A 40 6.33 11.84 -1.04
C GLN A 40 6.46 11.23 -2.43
N PHE A 41 5.62 10.26 -2.77
CA PHE A 41 5.63 9.61 -4.08
C PHE A 41 5.19 10.54 -5.21
N GLU A 42 4.20 11.41 -4.97
CA GLU A 42 3.82 12.44 -5.95
C GLU A 42 4.96 13.43 -6.21
N THR A 43 5.68 13.81 -5.16
CA THR A 43 6.86 14.67 -5.27
C THR A 43 7.98 13.98 -6.06
N ALA A 44 8.26 12.70 -5.75
CA ALA A 44 9.26 11.91 -6.46
C ALA A 44 8.93 11.73 -7.95
N LEU A 45 7.66 11.59 -8.31
CA LEU A 45 7.23 11.56 -9.73
C LEU A 45 7.48 12.87 -10.47
N LYS A 46 7.39 14.01 -9.77
CA LYS A 46 7.61 15.35 -10.36
C LYS A 46 9.10 15.71 -10.42
N THR A 47 9.84 15.27 -9.43
CA THR A 47 11.29 15.52 -9.29
C THR A 47 11.98 14.19 -8.99
N PRO A 48 12.18 13.35 -10.03
CA PRO A 48 12.82 12.05 -9.85
C PRO A 48 14.23 12.22 -9.28
N GLY A 49 14.64 11.29 -8.45
CA GLY A 49 16.02 11.20 -7.96
C GLY A 49 17.05 10.95 -9.06
N ALA A 50 18.32 10.91 -8.69
CA ALA A 50 19.40 10.64 -9.63
C ALA A 50 19.19 9.32 -10.38
N PRO A 51 19.41 9.28 -11.71
CA PRO A 51 19.34 8.04 -12.46
C PRO A 51 20.44 7.07 -12.00
N PHE A 52 20.15 5.77 -12.03
CA PHE A 52 21.12 4.74 -11.65
C PHE A 52 21.08 3.54 -12.62
N ASP A 53 22.22 2.84 -12.70
CA ASP A 53 22.43 1.65 -13.52
C ASP A 53 22.76 0.46 -12.62
N LEU A 54 21.89 -0.56 -12.59
CA LEU A 54 22.06 -1.72 -11.73
C LEU A 54 23.32 -2.56 -12.02
N ASN A 55 23.87 -2.45 -13.22
CA ASN A 55 25.09 -3.17 -13.58
C ASN A 55 26.36 -2.44 -13.12
N ARG A 56 26.27 -1.13 -12.85
CA ARG A 56 27.42 -0.25 -12.55
C ARG A 56 27.39 0.35 -11.14
N ASP A 57 26.21 0.70 -10.67
CA ASP A 57 26.06 1.43 -9.42
C ASP A 57 25.82 0.48 -8.24
N GLN A 58 26.59 0.64 -7.17
CA GLN A 58 26.34 -0.06 -5.92
C GLN A 58 25.15 0.60 -5.23
N LEU A 59 24.04 -0.11 -5.18
CA LEU A 59 22.91 0.28 -4.35
C LEU A 59 23.22 -0.11 -2.90
N ASN A 60 23.68 0.85 -2.10
CA ASN A 60 23.87 0.67 -0.66
C ASN A 60 22.52 0.66 0.06
N ASP A 61 21.49 1.18 -0.60
CA ASP A 61 20.11 1.28 -0.14
C ASP A 61 19.13 1.01 -1.30
N TYR A 62 17.84 1.16 -1.04
CA TYR A 62 16.82 1.04 -2.07
C TYR A 62 16.88 2.26 -3.01
N PRO A 63 16.56 2.08 -4.31
CA PRO A 63 16.47 3.21 -5.20
C PRO A 63 15.41 4.20 -4.73
N GLU A 64 15.65 5.48 -4.95
CA GLU A 64 14.61 6.47 -4.72
C GLU A 64 13.38 6.14 -5.57
N PRO A 65 12.18 6.23 -5.01
CA PRO A 65 10.96 5.96 -5.75
C PRO A 65 10.88 6.80 -7.03
N TYR A 66 10.60 6.13 -8.14
CA TYR A 66 10.44 6.72 -9.47
C TYR A 66 11.70 7.37 -10.05
N ALA A 67 12.88 7.09 -9.50
CA ALA A 67 14.13 7.42 -10.16
C ALA A 67 14.26 6.68 -11.51
N ALA A 68 14.93 7.31 -12.46
CA ALA A 68 15.28 6.65 -13.71
C ALA A 68 16.24 5.48 -13.42
N ALA A 69 15.91 4.31 -13.95
CA ALA A 69 16.68 3.09 -13.72
C ALA A 69 17.04 2.42 -15.05
N SER A 70 18.22 1.83 -15.12
CA SER A 70 18.62 0.97 -16.23
C SER A 70 19.25 -0.32 -15.73
N VAL A 71 19.12 -1.36 -16.55
CA VAL A 71 19.74 -2.67 -16.33
C VAL A 71 19.93 -3.39 -17.66
N VAL A 72 20.98 -4.16 -17.78
CA VAL A 72 21.13 -5.15 -18.85
C VAL A 72 20.88 -6.52 -18.24
N CYS A 73 19.77 -7.14 -18.65
CA CYS A 73 19.38 -8.47 -18.20
C CYS A 73 20.18 -9.53 -18.97
N ASP A 74 20.94 -10.36 -18.28
CA ASP A 74 21.65 -11.52 -18.86
C ASP A 74 20.65 -12.57 -19.36
N SER A 75 19.52 -12.70 -18.64
CA SER A 75 18.41 -13.58 -18.99
C SER A 75 17.11 -13.10 -18.36
N SER A 76 16.00 -13.58 -18.89
CA SER A 76 14.66 -13.34 -18.38
C SER A 76 14.00 -14.65 -17.96
N GLY A 77 13.30 -14.63 -16.81
CA GLY A 77 12.35 -15.66 -16.45
C GLY A 77 11.09 -15.63 -17.33
N PRO A 78 10.18 -16.60 -17.15
CA PRO A 78 8.92 -16.64 -17.89
C PRO A 78 8.07 -15.40 -17.61
N ASP A 79 7.31 -14.98 -18.62
CA ASP A 79 6.31 -13.93 -18.47
C ASP A 79 5.24 -14.34 -17.48
N SER A 80 4.87 -13.42 -16.60
CA SER A 80 3.82 -13.58 -15.58
C SER A 80 2.78 -12.47 -15.73
N PRO A 81 1.79 -12.62 -16.63
CA PRO A 81 0.77 -11.60 -16.85
C PRO A 81 -0.07 -11.37 -15.60
N LYS A 82 -0.27 -10.09 -15.23
CA LYS A 82 -1.10 -9.65 -14.11
C LYS A 82 -2.12 -8.63 -14.60
N ALA A 83 -3.30 -8.59 -13.98
CA ALA A 83 -4.29 -7.57 -14.29
C ALA A 83 -3.69 -6.16 -14.13
N GLY A 84 -3.89 -5.31 -15.13
CA GLY A 84 -3.33 -3.97 -15.16
C GLY A 84 -4.04 -3.06 -16.15
N ARG A 85 -3.48 -1.84 -16.33
CA ARG A 85 -4.02 -0.84 -17.25
C ARG A 85 -2.92 -0.28 -18.12
N ASN A 86 -3.29 0.18 -19.33
CA ASN A 86 -2.42 0.94 -20.21
C ASN A 86 -2.50 2.45 -19.91
N LEU A 87 -1.74 3.26 -20.66
CA LEU A 87 -1.74 4.73 -20.54
C LEU A 87 -3.10 5.37 -20.74
N ALA A 88 -3.97 4.75 -21.55
CA ALA A 88 -5.34 5.23 -21.79
C ALA A 88 -6.33 4.80 -20.69
N GLY A 89 -5.87 4.08 -19.65
CA GLY A 89 -6.71 3.57 -18.56
C GLY A 89 -7.49 2.31 -18.91
N GLN A 90 -7.29 1.73 -20.08
CA GLN A 90 -7.94 0.51 -20.52
C GLN A 90 -7.46 -0.69 -19.68
N SER A 91 -8.39 -1.50 -19.20
CA SER A 91 -8.10 -2.73 -18.44
C SER A 91 -7.60 -3.83 -19.36
N GLY A 92 -6.61 -4.58 -18.91
CA GLY A 92 -5.97 -5.67 -19.61
C GLY A 92 -4.88 -6.31 -18.77
N TRP A 93 -3.72 -6.61 -19.33
CA TRP A 93 -2.68 -7.40 -18.68
C TRP A 93 -1.32 -6.71 -18.76
N THR A 94 -0.71 -6.58 -17.61
CA THR A 94 0.66 -6.11 -17.44
C THR A 94 1.59 -7.32 -17.40
N HIS A 95 2.61 -7.32 -18.24
CA HIS A 95 3.59 -8.40 -18.39
C HIS A 95 4.77 -8.17 -17.45
N VAL A 96 5.05 -9.15 -16.58
CA VAL A 96 6.09 -9.07 -15.55
C VAL A 96 7.14 -10.15 -15.80
N PHE A 97 8.38 -9.74 -15.87
CA PHE A 97 9.54 -10.60 -16.09
C PHE A 97 10.50 -10.56 -14.90
N ASP A 98 11.09 -11.68 -14.53
CA ASP A 98 12.19 -11.75 -13.59
C ASP A 98 13.51 -11.61 -14.36
N CYS A 99 14.12 -10.43 -14.32
CA CYS A 99 15.39 -10.12 -14.96
C CYS A 99 16.55 -10.55 -14.08
N THR A 100 17.38 -11.46 -14.56
CA THR A 100 18.67 -11.79 -13.94
C THR A 100 19.76 -10.95 -14.56
N TYR A 101 20.58 -10.30 -13.75
CA TYR A 101 21.63 -9.41 -14.19
C TYR A 101 22.91 -9.57 -13.34
N ARG A 102 24.02 -9.07 -13.83
CA ARG A 102 25.29 -9.04 -13.11
C ARG A 102 25.47 -7.71 -12.38
N ALA A 103 25.46 -7.77 -11.06
CA ALA A 103 25.70 -6.61 -10.20
C ALA A 103 27.18 -6.14 -10.27
N PRO A 104 27.50 -4.91 -9.83
CA PRO A 104 28.86 -4.39 -9.79
C PRO A 104 29.85 -5.26 -9.01
N SER A 105 29.36 -5.99 -8.02
CA SER A 105 30.14 -6.97 -7.24
C SER A 105 30.54 -8.23 -8.03
N GLY A 106 30.09 -8.37 -9.28
CA GLY A 106 30.25 -9.57 -10.11
C GLY A 106 29.26 -10.70 -9.79
N ARG A 107 28.42 -10.54 -8.75
CA ARG A 107 27.41 -11.55 -8.36
C ARG A 107 26.17 -11.41 -9.24
N GLN A 108 25.51 -12.54 -9.49
CA GLN A 108 24.17 -12.51 -10.08
C GLN A 108 23.16 -11.96 -9.08
N ALA A 109 22.28 -11.09 -9.57
CA ALA A 109 21.15 -10.52 -8.86
C ALA A 109 19.91 -10.59 -9.75
N ALA A 110 18.73 -10.37 -9.16
CA ALA A 110 17.48 -10.37 -9.88
C ALA A 110 16.68 -9.11 -9.55
N VAL A 111 15.96 -8.60 -10.55
CA VAL A 111 14.99 -7.52 -10.40
C VAL A 111 13.77 -7.82 -11.25
N LYS A 112 12.59 -7.46 -10.76
CA LYS A 112 11.37 -7.56 -11.57
C LYS A 112 11.29 -6.41 -12.56
N VAL A 113 10.88 -6.73 -13.77
CA VAL A 113 10.65 -5.77 -14.84
C VAL A 113 9.21 -5.86 -15.31
N ILE A 114 8.50 -4.74 -15.21
CA ILE A 114 7.19 -4.57 -15.82
C ILE A 114 7.44 -4.17 -17.27
N GLY A 115 7.36 -5.14 -18.19
CA GLY A 115 7.77 -4.98 -19.58
C GLY A 115 6.79 -4.19 -20.43
N GLY A 116 5.52 -4.19 -20.09
CA GLY A 116 4.48 -3.51 -20.87
C GLY A 116 3.09 -4.08 -20.62
N TRP A 117 2.15 -3.65 -21.43
CA TRP A 117 0.73 -4.01 -21.34
C TRP A 117 0.21 -4.62 -22.65
N SER A 118 -0.75 -5.54 -22.54
CA SER A 118 -1.54 -6.06 -23.66
C SER A 118 -3.01 -6.25 -23.27
N LEU A 119 -3.88 -6.39 -24.29
CA LEU A 119 -5.31 -6.60 -24.05
C LEU A 119 -5.61 -8.03 -23.57
N ALA A 120 -4.84 -9.02 -24.00
CA ALA A 120 -5.03 -10.42 -23.65
C ALA A 120 -3.87 -10.94 -22.79
N PRO A 121 -4.07 -11.96 -21.92
CA PRO A 121 -3.02 -12.53 -21.08
C PRO A 121 -2.09 -13.50 -21.84
N THR A 122 -1.86 -13.24 -23.12
CA THR A 122 -0.99 -14.08 -23.95
C THR A 122 0.44 -13.90 -23.50
N VAL A 123 1.08 -14.99 -23.13
CA VAL A 123 2.49 -14.99 -22.70
C VAL A 123 3.38 -14.47 -23.83
N VAL A 124 4.25 -13.53 -23.49
CA VAL A 124 5.20 -12.90 -24.40
C VAL A 124 6.59 -13.41 -24.11
N ALA A 125 7.30 -13.82 -25.15
CA ALA A 125 8.70 -14.23 -25.03
C ALA A 125 9.62 -13.00 -25.03
N TRP A 126 10.46 -12.87 -23.99
CA TRP A 126 11.54 -11.92 -23.90
C TRP A 126 12.76 -12.62 -23.28
N GLN A 127 13.90 -12.57 -23.94
CA GLN A 127 15.08 -13.35 -23.55
C GLN A 127 16.05 -12.58 -22.62
N GLY A 128 15.79 -11.31 -22.38
CA GLY A 128 16.70 -10.39 -21.70
C GLY A 128 17.18 -9.28 -22.62
N GLY A 129 18.19 -8.53 -22.18
CA GLY A 129 18.74 -7.38 -22.89
C GLY A 129 18.60 -6.07 -22.12
N PRO A 130 18.86 -4.92 -22.77
CA PRO A 130 18.81 -3.62 -22.10
C PRO A 130 17.37 -3.23 -21.76
N VAL A 131 17.21 -2.74 -20.54
CA VAL A 131 15.96 -2.18 -20.01
C VAL A 131 16.25 -0.81 -19.43
N SER A 132 15.44 0.16 -19.74
CA SER A 132 15.39 1.46 -19.07
C SER A 132 13.98 1.76 -18.63
N GLY A 133 13.81 2.59 -17.60
CA GLY A 133 12.48 2.90 -17.09
C GLY A 133 12.52 3.62 -15.74
N LEU A 134 11.50 3.39 -14.95
CA LEU A 134 11.35 3.97 -13.62
C LEU A 134 11.42 2.89 -12.55
N ALA A 135 12.19 3.11 -11.49
CA ALA A 135 12.18 2.27 -10.30
C ALA A 135 10.91 2.57 -9.48
N ALA A 136 10.05 1.59 -9.31
CA ALA A 136 8.83 1.75 -8.55
C ALA A 136 8.75 0.74 -7.38
N PRO A 137 8.26 1.13 -6.20
CA PRO A 137 8.08 0.20 -5.11
C PRO A 137 6.99 -0.83 -5.44
N GLU A 138 7.22 -2.11 -5.13
CA GLU A 138 6.19 -3.17 -5.27
C GLU A 138 5.06 -3.01 -4.25
N SER A 139 5.40 -2.50 -3.08
CA SER A 139 4.47 -2.27 -1.97
C SER A 139 4.86 -1.01 -1.23
N MET A 140 3.86 -0.25 -0.79
CA MET A 140 4.08 0.94 0.03
C MET A 140 4.40 0.61 1.49
N THR A 141 4.14 -0.61 1.92
CA THR A 141 4.34 -1.06 3.30
C THR A 141 5.58 -1.93 3.49
N GLU A 142 6.04 -2.61 2.43
CA GLU A 142 7.22 -3.46 2.45
C GLU A 142 8.41 -2.73 1.85
N ARG A 143 9.31 -2.27 2.70
CA ARG A 143 10.60 -1.72 2.24
C ARG A 143 11.42 -2.82 1.57
N GLY A 144 12.08 -2.47 0.49
CA GLY A 144 13.04 -3.35 -0.17
C GLY A 144 12.54 -4.14 -1.35
N LYS A 145 11.26 -4.12 -1.63
CA LYS A 145 10.74 -4.71 -2.85
C LYS A 145 10.43 -3.61 -3.85
N TRP A 146 11.08 -3.68 -4.99
CA TRP A 146 10.91 -2.73 -6.08
C TRP A 146 11.08 -3.43 -7.43
N HIS A 147 10.61 -2.78 -8.48
CA HIS A 147 10.67 -3.25 -9.86
C HIS A 147 10.97 -2.09 -10.80
N ILE A 148 11.39 -2.39 -12.03
CA ILE A 148 11.53 -1.40 -13.09
C ILE A 148 10.29 -1.44 -13.97
N ILE A 149 9.64 -0.29 -14.17
CA ILE A 149 8.60 -0.12 -15.18
C ILE A 149 9.30 0.29 -16.46
N ALA A 150 9.36 -0.61 -17.44
CA ALA A 150 10.09 -0.39 -18.67
C ALA A 150 9.49 0.75 -19.50
N ASN A 151 10.37 1.62 -19.98
CA ASN A 151 10.08 2.67 -20.93
C ASN A 151 11.33 2.90 -21.82
N PRO A 152 11.29 2.52 -23.10
CA PRO A 152 10.15 2.02 -23.87
C PRO A 152 9.69 0.62 -23.43
N PRO A 153 8.44 0.21 -23.76
CA PRO A 153 7.95 -1.14 -23.51
C PRO A 153 8.76 -2.20 -24.24
N LEU A 154 8.82 -3.39 -23.63
CA LEU A 154 9.58 -4.53 -24.17
C LEU A 154 8.73 -5.37 -25.14
N ALA A 155 9.40 -6.13 -26.00
CA ALA A 155 8.81 -7.19 -26.80
C ALA A 155 7.54 -6.80 -27.58
N GLY A 156 7.45 -5.55 -28.06
CA GLY A 156 6.29 -5.07 -28.82
C GLY A 156 5.04 -4.79 -28.00
N LEU A 157 5.12 -4.85 -26.66
CA LEU A 157 4.03 -4.51 -25.76
C LEU A 157 3.68 -3.01 -25.82
N GLN A 158 2.49 -2.66 -25.37
CA GLN A 158 2.09 -1.27 -25.20
C GLN A 158 2.57 -0.71 -23.84
N PRO A 159 2.68 0.63 -23.70
CA PRO A 159 3.05 1.23 -22.40
C PRO A 159 2.01 0.93 -21.31
N ASN A 160 2.50 0.61 -20.11
CA ASN A 160 1.68 0.52 -18.92
C ASN A 160 1.13 1.89 -18.49
N ALA A 161 0.08 1.89 -17.67
CA ALA A 161 -0.35 3.09 -16.98
C ALA A 161 0.81 3.68 -16.16
N ARG A 162 0.85 5.01 -16.09
CA ARG A 162 1.82 5.69 -15.22
C ARG A 162 1.53 5.37 -13.76
N PRO A 163 2.55 5.28 -12.90
CA PRO A 163 2.33 5.17 -11.46
C PRO A 163 1.40 6.28 -10.97
N ASN A 164 0.38 5.90 -10.21
CA ASN A 164 -0.58 6.84 -9.64
C ASN A 164 -0.67 6.66 -8.12
N PRO A 165 0.18 7.29 -7.33
CA PRO A 165 0.14 7.21 -5.86
C PRO A 165 -1.19 7.69 -5.27
N ALA A 166 -1.82 8.70 -5.88
CA ALA A 166 -3.11 9.23 -5.42
C ALA A 166 -4.26 8.22 -5.55
N GLY A 167 -4.14 7.23 -6.46
CA GLY A 167 -5.12 6.16 -6.62
C GLY A 167 -5.12 5.11 -5.51
N ILE A 168 -4.24 5.22 -4.51
CA ILE A 168 -4.12 4.24 -3.43
C ILE A 168 -5.26 4.44 -2.42
N PRO A 169 -6.12 3.41 -2.19
CA PRO A 169 -7.24 3.55 -1.28
C PRO A 169 -6.80 3.95 0.14
N ASN A 170 -7.41 4.97 0.71
CA ASN A 170 -7.18 5.43 2.08
C ASN A 170 -8.51 5.55 2.84
N ASN A 171 -9.04 4.41 3.30
CA ASN A 171 -10.34 4.33 3.97
C ASN A 171 -10.26 4.54 5.49
N HIS A 172 -9.10 4.91 6.03
CA HIS A 172 -8.87 5.01 7.47
C HIS A 172 -9.79 6.03 8.15
N TRP A 173 -10.16 7.12 7.46
CA TRP A 173 -11.10 8.10 7.98
C TRP A 173 -12.49 7.48 8.29
N SER A 174 -13.02 6.69 7.36
CA SER A 174 -14.31 6.00 7.54
C SER A 174 -14.28 5.04 8.73
N TYR A 175 -13.19 4.29 8.88
CA TYR A 175 -13.00 3.41 10.03
C TYR A 175 -12.84 4.17 11.34
N ALA A 176 -12.18 5.33 11.36
CA ALA A 176 -12.07 6.16 12.57
C ALA A 176 -13.46 6.61 13.04
N ILE A 177 -14.30 7.11 12.12
CA ILE A 177 -15.68 7.50 12.42
C ILE A 177 -16.46 6.32 12.99
N GLN A 178 -16.35 5.12 12.40
CA GLN A 178 -17.05 3.93 12.88
C GLN A 178 -16.66 3.59 14.32
N TRP A 179 -15.36 3.64 14.66
CA TRP A 179 -14.91 3.37 16.03
C TRP A 179 -15.46 4.37 17.04
N PHE A 180 -15.47 5.66 16.71
CA PHE A 180 -16.05 6.69 17.60
C PHE A 180 -17.57 6.53 17.74
N LEU A 181 -18.28 6.19 16.66
CA LEU A 181 -19.70 5.93 16.71
C LEU A 181 -20.03 4.71 17.59
N PHE A 182 -19.27 3.63 17.48
CA PHE A 182 -19.47 2.45 18.33
C PHE A 182 -19.22 2.79 19.79
N ALA A 183 -18.21 3.58 20.11
CA ALA A 183 -17.96 4.06 21.47
C ALA A 183 -19.13 4.89 22.01
N ALA A 184 -19.65 5.83 21.20
CA ALA A 184 -20.79 6.66 21.57
C ALA A 184 -22.06 5.83 21.77
N VAL A 185 -22.39 4.91 20.87
CA VAL A 185 -23.55 4.02 20.97
C VAL A 185 -23.46 3.13 22.23
N ALA A 186 -22.28 2.56 22.50
CA ALA A 186 -22.06 1.75 23.70
C ALA A 186 -22.32 2.55 24.98
N LEU A 187 -21.88 3.80 25.06
CA LEU A 187 -22.15 4.69 26.18
C LEU A 187 -23.64 5.02 26.33
N VAL A 188 -24.32 5.32 25.22
CA VAL A 188 -25.76 5.62 25.22
C VAL A 188 -26.56 4.41 25.71
N ILE A 189 -26.31 3.22 25.14
CA ILE A 189 -27.01 1.98 25.53
C ILE A 189 -26.77 1.70 27.01
N TYR A 190 -25.52 1.78 27.46
CA TYR A 190 -25.18 1.56 28.85
C TYR A 190 -25.84 2.58 29.76
N GLY A 191 -25.84 3.87 29.42
CA GLY A 191 -26.49 4.92 30.18
C GLY A 191 -27.99 4.70 30.33
N LEU A 192 -28.69 4.31 29.25
CA LEU A 192 -30.10 3.97 29.28
C LEU A 192 -30.40 2.74 30.16
N ALA A 193 -29.60 1.67 30.02
CA ALA A 193 -29.72 0.47 30.84
C ALA A 193 -29.50 0.77 32.34
N LEU A 194 -28.49 1.58 32.65
CA LEU A 194 -28.19 1.99 34.00
C LEU A 194 -29.32 2.82 34.60
N ARG A 195 -29.86 3.79 33.85
CA ARG A 195 -31.02 4.61 34.27
C ARG A 195 -32.24 3.73 34.60
N LYS A 196 -32.57 2.77 33.71
CA LYS A 196 -33.67 1.83 33.91
C LYS A 196 -33.49 0.99 35.21
N ARG A 197 -32.26 0.49 35.43
CA ARG A 197 -31.93 -0.32 36.61
C ARG A 197 -32.03 0.47 37.92
N LEU A 198 -31.59 1.73 37.92
CA LEU A 198 -31.66 2.59 39.09
C LEU A 198 -33.12 2.95 39.43
N ALA A 199 -33.94 3.28 38.41
CA ALA A 199 -35.34 3.57 38.59
C ALA A 199 -36.14 2.39 39.15
N ALA A 200 -35.85 1.15 38.69
CA ALA A 200 -36.48 -0.05 39.23
C ALA A 200 -36.15 -0.27 40.72
N LYS A 201 -34.89 -0.03 41.12
CA LYS A 201 -34.50 -0.17 42.55
C LYS A 201 -35.09 0.91 43.47
N ASP A 202 -35.34 2.12 42.93
CA ASP A 202 -35.98 3.19 43.71
C ASP A 202 -37.50 2.94 43.88
N ALA A 203 -38.12 2.09 43.07
CA ALA A 203 -39.52 1.68 43.17
C ALA A 203 -39.76 0.48 44.13
N GLU A 204 -38.71 -0.27 44.46
CA GLU A 204 -38.74 -1.45 45.33
C GLU A 204 -38.35 -1.14 46.78
N GLY A 205 -37.89 0.05 47.10
CA GLY A 205 -37.40 0.46 48.42
C GLY A 205 -38.14 1.67 48.98
#